data_781c98f03c3147dc6b0c28dad4dd4b91
#
_entry.id   781c98f03c3147dc6b0c28dad4dd4b91
#
_cell.length_a   1.000
_cell.length_b   1.000
_cell.length_c   1.000
_cell.angle_alpha   90.00
_cell.angle_beta   90.00
_cell.angle_gamma   90.00
#
_symmetry.space_group_name_H-M   'P 1'
#
loop_
_entity.id
_entity.type
_entity.pdbx_description
1 polymer ?
#
loop_
_entity_poly.entity_id
_entity_poly.type
_entity_poly.pdbx_seq_one_letter_code
_entity_poly.pdbx_strand_id
1 'polypeptide(L)'
;MFTFDLTRLDPALALSAAEVLDQIGAKTGENGVPVNAKQGGEGLRVSLQDGVLIEYQHKWEFFRGLALARRVLRSGETIEEHPGFYRLGFFEDLSRGAVLTVDSLKKKIRYLAAMGYNAFTLYIEDIYEVPEYPWFGHQRGRYTKAELKEAVAYGKRFGVTLNPSLQVLGHLEMPLIWPAFKDIKDSSAVLYVGKPEVYEFIDKLFKNLCECFESRHFYLNMDEAHTMGLGRRLAKEGYVPKGELLAIHMEHVGKLCEKHGIVPIIATDMFFRPYTAGNGYYSTDTIVPQEVIDRVPEMYRIMYWDYYNCEKSEKSAAMFEHMLQQHERFHNPLMFLGGAWKWMGFAPNNVFSLYSSDFHINGCLRHGIDDISVATFGDDGSEASMFSNLPTLVLYAEKLYKNTTEKVDIEEAFMDLFGLPLEAFLALDCPNRIPDGPDIPNSASANPCKYLFYNDPLNGRLTRLVSHSYKPHFAECEEKLAVWKADRQFGYIFETLSALCRVLKNLATLPLELREAYANCDKAGLEALADSIPGIVSDLDDFTDKFRAQWLRENKMFGLETLELRFGGQRGRLVSTEKLLRLYLDGKLDRIEPLETPLLYPDGKDAAEPDRPVNNYVEYCYDNTLPAGVPHC
;
A
#
# COMPACT_ATOMS: atom_id res chain seq x y z
N MET A 1 -12.48 30.82 -4.07
CA MET A 1 -11.05 30.42 -3.93
C MET A 1 -10.35 31.57 -3.22
N PHE A 2 -9.68 31.31 -2.10
CA PHE A 2 -8.95 32.36 -1.36
C PHE A 2 -7.57 32.59 -1.97
N THR A 3 -7.11 33.83 -1.91
CA THR A 3 -5.73 34.23 -2.22
C THR A 3 -5.06 34.63 -0.89
N PHE A 4 -3.86 34.15 -0.63
CA PHE A 4 -3.12 34.42 0.59
C PHE A 4 -1.93 35.35 0.33
N ASP A 5 -1.71 36.30 1.22
CA ASP A 5 -0.53 37.15 1.23
C ASP A 5 0.48 36.59 2.27
N LEU A 6 1.64 36.17 1.78
CA LEU A 6 2.70 35.56 2.56
C LEU A 6 3.85 36.52 2.91
N THR A 7 3.70 37.81 2.59
CA THR A 7 4.78 38.82 2.75
C THR A 7 5.19 39.06 4.21
N ARG A 8 4.32 38.68 5.15
CA ARG A 8 4.60 38.80 6.60
C ARG A 8 5.34 37.60 7.20
N LEU A 9 5.53 36.53 6.42
CA LEU A 9 6.27 35.35 6.85
C LEU A 9 7.77 35.50 6.62
N ASP A 10 8.57 34.75 7.39
CA ASP A 10 9.98 34.55 7.05
C ASP A 10 10.11 34.04 5.60
N PRO A 11 11.08 34.52 4.80
CA PRO A 11 11.19 34.14 3.39
C PRO A 11 11.28 32.64 3.12
N ALA A 12 11.95 31.86 3.96
CA ALA A 12 12.07 30.42 3.79
C ALA A 12 10.74 29.71 4.11
N LEU A 13 10.01 30.22 5.11
CA LEU A 13 8.68 29.71 5.44
C LEU A 13 7.67 30.09 4.37
N ALA A 14 7.71 31.34 3.86
CA ALA A 14 6.85 31.84 2.79
C ALA A 14 6.97 30.99 1.50
N LEU A 15 8.22 30.66 1.11
CA LEU A 15 8.46 29.79 -0.06
C LEU A 15 7.81 28.42 0.12
N SER A 16 7.98 27.80 1.28
CA SER A 16 7.38 26.47 1.57
C SER A 16 5.86 26.55 1.68
N ALA A 17 5.32 27.63 2.27
CA ALA A 17 3.89 27.89 2.36
C ALA A 17 3.25 28.05 0.98
N ALA A 18 3.91 28.78 0.06
CA ALA A 18 3.42 28.94 -1.31
C ALA A 18 3.30 27.59 -2.04
N GLU A 19 4.28 26.69 -1.87
CA GLU A 19 4.24 25.35 -2.48
C GLU A 19 3.10 24.48 -1.91
N VAL A 20 2.81 24.58 -0.61
CA VAL A 20 1.68 23.85 0.00
C VAL A 20 0.35 24.42 -0.47
N LEU A 21 0.21 25.75 -0.49
CA LEU A 21 -1.01 26.42 -0.96
C LEU A 21 -1.31 26.08 -2.43
N ASP A 22 -0.31 26.12 -3.30
CA ASP A 22 -0.44 25.71 -4.71
C ASP A 22 -0.87 24.24 -4.81
N GLN A 23 -0.26 23.35 -4.02
CA GLN A 23 -0.60 21.93 -4.01
C GLN A 23 -2.06 21.66 -3.64
N ILE A 24 -2.63 22.42 -2.70
CA ILE A 24 -4.04 22.30 -2.31
C ILE A 24 -4.97 23.22 -3.10
N GLY A 25 -4.49 23.82 -4.20
CA GLY A 25 -5.28 24.64 -5.12
C GLY A 25 -5.64 26.04 -4.60
N ALA A 26 -4.90 26.58 -3.63
CA ALA A 26 -5.02 27.98 -3.21
C ALA A 26 -4.05 28.87 -3.99
N LYS A 27 -4.32 30.17 -4.02
CA LYS A 27 -3.48 31.16 -4.70
C LYS A 27 -2.69 31.99 -3.68
N THR A 28 -1.55 32.52 -4.11
CA THR A 28 -0.76 33.50 -3.35
C THR A 28 -0.66 34.81 -4.10
N GLY A 29 -0.61 35.94 -3.38
CA GLY A 29 -0.47 37.27 -3.98
C GLY A 29 -0.59 38.39 -2.93
N GLU A 30 0.06 39.53 -3.17
CA GLU A 30 0.16 40.70 -2.25
C GLU A 30 -1.19 41.33 -1.86
N ASN A 31 -2.23 41.12 -2.66
CA ASN A 31 -3.60 41.57 -2.36
C ASN A 31 -4.46 40.46 -1.71
N GLY A 32 -3.84 39.37 -1.25
CA GLY A 32 -4.51 38.27 -0.58
C GLY A 32 -4.79 38.54 0.90
N VAL A 33 -5.35 37.55 1.56
CA VAL A 33 -5.52 37.56 3.02
C VAL A 33 -4.14 37.39 3.66
N PRO A 34 -3.70 38.32 4.51
CA PRO A 34 -2.41 38.23 5.19
C PRO A 34 -2.33 36.97 6.06
N VAL A 35 -1.20 36.28 5.99
CA VAL A 35 -0.88 35.17 6.88
C VAL A 35 0.17 35.60 7.89
N ASN A 36 -0.17 35.49 9.16
CA ASN A 36 0.71 35.73 10.29
C ASN A 36 1.06 34.40 10.94
N ALA A 37 2.33 34.22 11.34
CA ALA A 37 2.82 33.02 11.99
C ALA A 37 3.44 33.36 13.34
N LYS A 38 3.07 32.61 14.40
CA LYS A 38 3.63 32.76 15.72
C LYS A 38 4.00 31.40 16.27
N GLN A 39 5.27 31.16 16.42
CA GLN A 39 5.77 29.92 17.05
C GLN A 39 5.78 30.07 18.57
N GLY A 40 5.28 29.05 19.27
CA GLY A 40 5.15 28.95 20.72
C GLY A 40 3.69 28.78 21.13
N GLY A 41 3.47 28.18 22.28
CA GLY A 41 2.13 27.81 22.76
C GLY A 41 1.97 26.29 22.91
N GLU A 42 0.77 25.86 23.26
CA GLU A 42 0.41 24.44 23.39
C GLU A 42 -0.50 24.06 22.21
N GLY A 43 0.06 23.34 21.23
CA GLY A 43 -0.67 22.86 20.05
C GLY A 43 -0.81 23.88 18.92
N LEU A 44 -1.82 23.67 18.08
CA LEU A 44 -2.12 24.45 16.89
C LEU A 44 -3.38 25.29 17.10
N ARG A 45 -3.28 26.62 16.83
CA ARG A 45 -4.43 27.52 16.83
C ARG A 45 -4.44 28.36 15.56
N VAL A 46 -5.61 28.38 14.87
CA VAL A 46 -5.83 29.20 13.67
C VAL A 46 -7.00 30.13 13.91
N SER A 47 -6.76 31.42 13.81
CA SER A 47 -7.75 32.47 14.11
C SER A 47 -7.68 33.66 13.12
N LEU A 48 -8.67 34.53 13.16
CA LEU A 48 -8.69 35.77 12.37
C LEU A 48 -8.22 36.95 13.23
N GLN A 49 -7.02 37.46 12.95
CA GLN A 49 -6.44 38.64 13.60
C GLN A 49 -5.59 39.41 12.58
N ASP A 50 -6.15 40.48 12.01
CA ASP A 50 -5.49 41.22 10.92
C ASP A 50 -5.01 40.29 9.78
N GLY A 51 -5.93 39.43 9.31
CA GLY A 51 -5.69 38.29 8.44
C GLY A 51 -5.84 36.97 9.19
N VAL A 52 -5.19 35.93 8.69
CA VAL A 52 -5.10 34.62 9.36
C VAL A 52 -3.88 34.62 10.28
N LEU A 53 -4.07 34.32 11.57
CA LEU A 53 -3.00 34.05 12.51
C LEU A 53 -2.91 32.56 12.77
N ILE A 54 -1.72 31.97 12.56
CA ILE A 54 -1.39 30.57 12.86
C ILE A 54 -0.40 30.55 14.02
N GLU A 55 -0.85 30.12 15.19
CA GLU A 55 -0.01 29.86 16.36
C GLU A 55 0.27 28.36 16.42
N TYR A 56 1.56 27.97 16.52
CA TYR A 56 1.99 26.59 16.38
C TYR A 56 3.21 26.31 17.27
N GLN A 57 3.37 25.08 17.71
CA GLN A 57 4.53 24.61 18.46
C GLN A 57 5.60 24.05 17.50
N HIS A 58 5.20 23.17 16.60
CA HIS A 58 6.07 22.48 15.66
C HIS A 58 5.83 22.92 14.22
N LYS A 59 6.87 22.88 13.40
CA LYS A 59 6.83 23.37 12.01
C LYS A 59 5.75 22.68 11.16
N TRP A 60 5.51 21.40 11.33
CA TRP A 60 4.45 20.66 10.60
C TRP A 60 3.04 21.16 10.96
N GLU A 61 2.82 21.63 12.18
CA GLU A 61 1.53 22.22 12.59
C GLU A 61 1.24 23.52 11.85
N PHE A 62 2.27 24.32 11.53
CA PHE A 62 2.09 25.53 10.73
C PHE A 62 1.48 25.20 9.37
N PHE A 63 1.96 24.15 8.67
CA PHE A 63 1.44 23.77 7.36
C PHE A 63 0.03 23.19 7.44
N ARG A 64 -0.30 22.44 8.50
CA ARG A 64 -1.69 22.05 8.79
C ARG A 64 -2.56 23.28 9.03
N GLY A 65 -2.10 24.21 9.85
CA GLY A 65 -2.79 25.47 10.11
C GLY A 65 -3.05 26.28 8.83
N LEU A 66 -2.10 26.25 7.90
CA LEU A 66 -2.26 26.89 6.59
C LEU A 66 -3.38 26.23 5.75
N ALA A 67 -3.52 24.92 5.80
CA ALA A 67 -4.64 24.23 5.17
C ALA A 67 -5.98 24.55 5.86
N LEU A 68 -6.01 24.58 7.20
CA LEU A 68 -7.18 24.93 8.02
C LEU A 68 -7.61 26.39 7.87
N ALA A 69 -6.71 27.30 7.44
CA ALA A 69 -7.02 28.70 7.24
C ALA A 69 -8.22 28.93 6.29
N ARG A 70 -8.43 28.04 5.33
CA ARG A 70 -9.60 28.10 4.42
C ARG A 70 -10.92 27.91 5.19
N ARG A 71 -10.93 26.97 6.14
CA ARG A 71 -12.10 26.69 6.99
C ARG A 71 -12.39 27.86 7.92
N VAL A 72 -11.36 28.39 8.57
CA VAL A 72 -11.46 29.58 9.42
C VAL A 72 -11.99 30.79 8.65
N LEU A 73 -11.54 31.00 7.40
CA LEU A 73 -12.02 32.09 6.55
C LEU A 73 -13.49 31.92 6.10
N ARG A 74 -14.00 30.68 6.02
CA ARG A 74 -15.41 30.43 5.69
C ARG A 74 -16.32 30.56 6.91
N SER A 75 -15.93 30.00 8.04
CA SER A 75 -16.75 29.94 9.25
C SER A 75 -16.66 31.21 10.11
N GLY A 76 -15.52 31.88 10.07
CA GLY A 76 -15.19 32.96 11.03
C GLY A 76 -14.79 32.44 12.42
N GLU A 77 -14.80 31.13 12.62
CA GLU A 77 -14.52 30.49 13.92
C GLU A 77 -13.04 30.14 14.05
N THR A 78 -12.51 30.28 15.28
CA THR A 78 -11.17 29.83 15.62
C THR A 78 -11.12 28.32 15.69
N ILE A 79 -10.08 27.71 15.13
CA ILE A 79 -9.80 26.28 15.26
C ILE A 79 -8.63 26.10 16.23
N GLU A 80 -8.82 25.25 17.22
CA GLU A 80 -7.78 24.82 18.16
C GLU A 80 -7.63 23.30 18.13
N GLU A 81 -6.38 22.81 18.02
CA GLU A 81 -6.04 21.40 18.02
C GLU A 81 -4.89 21.13 18.99
N HIS A 82 -5.03 20.07 19.77
CA HIS A 82 -4.05 19.66 20.78
C HIS A 82 -3.56 18.24 20.46
N PRO A 83 -2.63 18.09 19.50
CA PRO A 83 -2.15 16.78 19.09
C PRO A 83 -1.48 16.04 20.25
N GLY A 84 -1.94 14.81 20.51
CA GLY A 84 -1.41 13.93 21.54
C GLY A 84 -0.39 12.89 21.03
N PHE A 85 0.11 13.04 19.80
CA PHE A 85 1.02 12.08 19.19
C PHE A 85 2.49 12.52 19.25
N TYR A 86 3.39 11.56 19.46
CA TYR A 86 4.82 11.71 19.21
C TYR A 86 5.11 11.68 17.70
N ARG A 87 4.48 10.73 16.99
CA ARG A 87 4.60 10.57 15.54
C ARG A 87 3.24 10.38 14.89
N LEU A 88 2.98 11.16 13.86
CA LEU A 88 1.98 10.88 12.84
C LEU A 88 2.76 10.63 11.55
N GLY A 89 2.91 9.35 11.19
CA GLY A 89 3.75 8.90 10.09
C GLY A 89 2.98 8.32 8.92
N PHE A 90 3.53 8.48 7.74
CA PHE A 90 3.12 7.74 6.54
C PHE A 90 4.26 6.81 6.12
N PHE A 91 3.93 5.56 5.80
CA PHE A 91 4.87 4.52 5.39
C PHE A 91 4.51 4.07 3.98
N GLU A 92 5.38 4.32 3.00
CA GLU A 92 5.14 4.02 1.58
C GLU A 92 6.09 2.95 1.08
N ASP A 93 5.52 1.88 0.52
CA ASP A 93 6.29 0.84 -0.16
C ASP A 93 6.72 1.31 -1.56
N LEU A 94 8.03 1.27 -1.78
CA LEU A 94 8.68 1.63 -3.05
C LEU A 94 9.45 0.45 -3.65
N SER A 95 9.28 -0.77 -3.09
CA SER A 95 10.12 -1.93 -3.40
C SER A 95 9.42 -3.03 -4.21
N ARG A 96 8.09 -2.99 -4.35
CA ARG A 96 7.31 -4.02 -5.08
C ARG A 96 7.01 -3.65 -6.54
N GLY A 97 7.91 -2.95 -7.21
CA GLY A 97 7.81 -2.56 -8.61
C GLY A 97 7.74 -1.05 -8.82
N ALA A 98 6.74 -0.37 -8.26
CA ALA A 98 6.61 1.07 -8.38
C ALA A 98 7.61 1.81 -7.49
N VAL A 99 8.43 2.65 -8.11
CA VAL A 99 9.38 3.54 -7.44
C VAL A 99 9.01 4.97 -7.78
N LEU A 100 8.50 5.74 -6.83
CA LEU A 100 8.12 7.14 -7.05
C LEU A 100 9.29 7.96 -7.62
N THR A 101 9.00 8.86 -8.56
CA THR A 101 9.97 9.89 -8.94
C THR A 101 10.23 10.84 -7.76
N VAL A 102 11.35 11.58 -7.79
CA VAL A 102 11.63 12.61 -6.76
C VAL A 102 10.54 13.67 -6.72
N ASP A 103 9.98 14.04 -7.89
CA ASP A 103 8.87 14.99 -7.97
C ASP A 103 7.59 14.45 -7.32
N SER A 104 7.31 13.16 -7.49
CA SER A 104 6.18 12.49 -6.82
C SER A 104 6.40 12.39 -5.30
N LEU A 105 7.63 12.12 -4.83
CA LEU A 105 7.98 12.19 -3.41
C LEU A 105 7.74 13.60 -2.86
N LYS A 106 8.18 14.64 -3.56
CA LYS A 106 7.94 16.04 -3.18
C LYS A 106 6.45 16.37 -3.13
N LYS A 107 5.67 15.87 -4.11
CA LYS A 107 4.21 16.01 -4.12
C LYS A 107 3.56 15.36 -2.90
N LYS A 108 3.99 14.13 -2.53
CA LYS A 108 3.54 13.45 -1.29
C LYS A 108 3.89 14.27 -0.06
N ILE A 109 5.13 14.76 0.05
CA ILE A 109 5.59 15.57 1.19
C ILE A 109 4.72 16.82 1.37
N ARG A 110 4.33 17.52 0.28
CA ARG A 110 3.44 18.68 0.38
C ARG A 110 2.05 18.31 0.89
N TYR A 111 1.48 17.19 0.45
CA TYR A 111 0.19 16.72 0.99
C TYR A 111 0.31 16.31 2.46
N LEU A 112 1.36 15.56 2.82
CA LEU A 112 1.60 15.18 4.22
C LEU A 112 1.78 16.41 5.11
N ALA A 113 2.51 17.42 4.65
CA ALA A 113 2.65 18.70 5.35
C ALA A 113 1.30 19.42 5.53
N ALA A 114 0.48 19.51 4.47
CA ALA A 114 -0.86 20.13 4.54
C ALA A 114 -1.79 19.40 5.53
N MET A 115 -1.63 18.09 5.70
CA MET A 115 -2.34 17.29 6.68
C MET A 115 -1.70 17.34 8.09
N GLY A 116 -0.45 17.81 8.21
CA GLY A 116 0.26 17.91 9.48
C GLY A 116 1.04 16.66 9.89
N TYR A 117 1.40 15.79 8.95
CA TYR A 117 2.29 14.66 9.21
C TYR A 117 3.70 15.15 9.54
N ASN A 118 4.34 14.49 10.52
CA ASN A 118 5.72 14.81 10.91
C ASN A 118 6.75 13.75 10.47
N ALA A 119 6.30 12.63 9.90
CA ALA A 119 7.18 11.58 9.42
C ALA A 119 6.71 10.98 8.10
N PHE A 120 7.68 10.69 7.21
CA PHE A 120 7.46 9.94 5.98
C PHE A 120 8.52 8.85 5.88
N THR A 121 8.09 7.60 6.00
CA THR A 121 8.97 6.43 5.96
C THR A 121 8.94 5.83 4.55
N LEU A 122 10.12 5.67 3.96
CA LEU A 122 10.32 5.08 2.65
C LEU A 122 10.74 3.62 2.82
N TYR A 123 9.86 2.69 2.45
CA TYR A 123 10.18 1.26 2.44
C TYR A 123 10.89 0.93 1.14
N ILE A 124 12.20 0.75 1.24
CA ILE A 124 13.11 0.78 0.09
C ILE A 124 13.95 -0.50 -0.08
N GLU A 125 13.71 -1.54 0.69
CA GLU A 125 14.43 -2.84 0.63
C GLU A 125 15.81 -2.75 -0.07
N ASP A 126 15.84 -2.94 -1.40
CA ASP A 126 17.02 -2.81 -2.27
C ASP A 126 16.96 -1.59 -3.22
N ILE A 127 15.98 -0.67 -3.06
CA ILE A 127 15.72 0.46 -3.98
C ILE A 127 16.58 1.69 -3.65
N TYR A 128 17.84 1.49 -3.31
CA TYR A 128 18.81 2.57 -3.11
C TYR A 128 20.23 2.14 -3.49
N GLU A 129 21.07 3.14 -3.76
CA GLU A 129 22.43 2.92 -4.24
C GLU A 129 23.37 2.48 -3.10
N VAL A 130 24.01 1.32 -3.27
CA VAL A 130 25.07 0.80 -2.42
C VAL A 130 26.29 0.50 -3.31
N PRO A 131 27.27 1.41 -3.41
CA PRO A 131 28.37 1.27 -4.35
C PRO A 131 29.20 0.00 -4.16
N GLU A 132 29.28 -0.50 -2.92
CA GLU A 132 29.97 -1.74 -2.59
C GLU A 132 29.29 -3.00 -3.17
N TYR A 133 27.98 -2.89 -3.47
CA TYR A 133 27.15 -3.99 -4.00
C TYR A 133 26.38 -3.56 -5.27
N PRO A 134 27.04 -3.51 -6.45
CA PRO A 134 26.42 -2.99 -7.69
C PRO A 134 25.13 -3.71 -8.11
N TRP A 135 24.98 -4.99 -7.74
CA TRP A 135 23.78 -5.79 -8.02
C TRP A 135 22.60 -5.55 -7.06
N PHE A 136 22.83 -4.83 -5.96
CA PHE A 136 21.78 -4.45 -5.05
C PHE A 136 20.87 -3.40 -5.69
N GLY A 137 19.60 -3.74 -5.91
CA GLY A 137 18.64 -2.91 -6.61
C GLY A 137 18.94 -2.63 -8.08
N HIS A 138 19.81 -3.45 -8.72
CA HIS A 138 20.14 -3.30 -10.14
C HIS A 138 18.89 -3.46 -11.02
N GLN A 139 18.66 -2.49 -11.91
CA GLN A 139 17.49 -2.42 -12.80
C GLN A 139 16.11 -2.41 -12.08
N ARG A 140 16.06 -1.94 -10.83
CA ARG A 140 14.81 -1.82 -10.06
C ARG A 140 14.42 -0.37 -9.76
N GLY A 141 15.01 0.61 -10.45
CA GLY A 141 14.66 2.03 -10.26
C GLY A 141 15.24 2.65 -8.99
N ARG A 142 16.26 2.04 -8.38
CA ARG A 142 16.88 2.51 -7.14
C ARG A 142 17.19 3.99 -7.14
N TYR A 143 17.03 4.62 -5.98
CA TYR A 143 17.43 6.00 -5.78
C TYR A 143 18.95 6.12 -5.69
N THR A 144 19.47 7.15 -6.33
CA THR A 144 20.83 7.61 -6.08
C THR A 144 20.93 8.29 -4.72
N LYS A 145 22.12 8.39 -4.16
CA LYS A 145 22.34 9.16 -2.91
C LYS A 145 21.93 10.63 -3.06
N ALA A 146 22.10 11.21 -4.26
CA ALA A 146 21.69 12.58 -4.53
C ALA A 146 20.17 12.75 -4.47
N GLU A 147 19.39 11.85 -5.08
CA GLU A 147 17.93 11.85 -5.05
C GLU A 147 17.40 11.71 -3.61
N LEU A 148 17.98 10.79 -2.81
CA LEU A 148 17.58 10.63 -1.40
C LEU A 148 17.88 11.88 -0.58
N LYS A 149 19.08 12.46 -0.71
CA LYS A 149 19.44 13.71 -0.02
C LYS A 149 18.53 14.86 -0.41
N GLU A 150 18.17 14.97 -1.68
CA GLU A 150 17.23 15.96 -2.18
C GLU A 150 15.85 15.80 -1.54
N ALA A 151 15.31 14.59 -1.51
CA ALA A 151 14.02 14.30 -0.88
C ALA A 151 14.05 14.59 0.64
N VAL A 152 15.11 14.19 1.35
CA VAL A 152 15.30 14.44 2.79
C VAL A 152 15.38 15.94 3.07
N ALA A 153 16.19 16.68 2.33
CA ALA A 153 16.30 18.14 2.48
C ALA A 153 14.97 18.84 2.16
N TYR A 154 14.21 18.33 1.19
CA TYR A 154 12.90 18.85 0.86
C TYR A 154 11.89 18.63 2.00
N GLY A 155 11.80 17.42 2.56
CA GLY A 155 10.92 17.12 3.70
C GLY A 155 11.20 18.01 4.92
N LYS A 156 12.47 18.25 5.22
CA LYS A 156 12.91 19.13 6.32
C LYS A 156 12.35 20.56 6.22
N ARG A 157 12.14 21.08 5.02
CA ARG A 157 11.53 22.40 4.79
C ARG A 157 10.13 22.49 5.38
N PHE A 158 9.41 21.38 5.43
CA PHE A 158 8.03 21.26 5.90
C PHE A 158 7.91 20.70 7.32
N GLY A 159 9.02 20.32 7.93
CA GLY A 159 9.01 19.61 9.22
C GLY A 159 8.65 18.12 9.10
N VAL A 160 8.64 17.57 7.90
CA VAL A 160 8.41 16.14 7.63
C VAL A 160 9.76 15.43 7.62
N THR A 161 9.98 14.56 8.60
CA THR A 161 11.20 13.76 8.70
C THR A 161 11.09 12.53 7.80
N LEU A 162 12.02 12.36 6.86
CA LEU A 162 12.10 11.14 6.07
C LEU A 162 12.90 10.08 6.84
N ASN A 163 12.35 8.86 6.94
CA ASN A 163 13.00 7.72 7.58
C ASN A 163 13.23 6.61 6.56
N PRO A 164 14.37 5.92 6.59
CA PRO A 164 14.56 4.73 5.78
C PRO A 164 13.89 3.52 6.44
N SER A 165 13.27 2.69 5.62
CA SER A 165 12.81 1.37 6.00
C SER A 165 13.44 0.35 5.07
N LEU A 166 14.18 -0.60 5.62
CA LEU A 166 14.91 -1.61 4.89
C LEU A 166 14.73 -2.98 5.54
N GLN A 167 15.09 -4.01 4.83
CA GLN A 167 15.09 -5.37 5.35
C GLN A 167 16.51 -5.81 5.70
N VAL A 168 16.68 -6.37 6.90
CA VAL A 168 17.97 -6.90 7.35
C VAL A 168 17.94 -8.39 7.68
N LEU A 169 16.82 -9.07 7.44
CA LEU A 169 16.63 -10.50 7.73
C LEU A 169 15.81 -11.23 6.66
N GLY A 170 14.51 -10.92 6.54
CA GLY A 170 13.56 -11.48 5.56
C GLY A 170 13.34 -10.55 4.37
N HIS A 171 12.35 -10.86 3.51
CA HIS A 171 11.93 -10.05 2.34
C HIS A 171 13.07 -9.57 1.43
N LEU A 172 14.08 -10.41 1.25
CA LEU A 172 15.25 -10.10 0.41
C LEU A 172 15.28 -10.94 -0.87
N GLU A 173 14.12 -11.38 -1.36
CA GLU A 173 14.00 -12.19 -2.57
C GLU A 173 14.73 -11.53 -3.75
N MET A 174 14.50 -10.24 -3.95
CA MET A 174 14.99 -9.54 -5.11
C MET A 174 16.53 -9.43 -5.19
N PRO A 175 17.25 -9.01 -4.13
CA PRO A 175 18.70 -9.06 -4.16
C PRO A 175 19.26 -10.49 -4.12
N LEU A 176 18.63 -11.41 -3.37
CA LEU A 176 19.16 -12.77 -3.15
C LEU A 176 18.98 -13.72 -4.34
N ILE A 177 18.28 -13.35 -5.42
CA ILE A 177 18.32 -14.11 -6.68
C ILE A 177 19.68 -14.04 -7.36
N TRP A 178 20.46 -12.98 -7.12
CA TRP A 178 21.74 -12.78 -7.80
C TRP A 178 22.88 -13.59 -7.19
N PRO A 179 23.71 -14.27 -8.01
CA PRO A 179 24.85 -15.02 -7.50
C PRO A 179 25.84 -14.20 -6.68
N ALA A 180 25.85 -12.87 -6.84
CA ALA A 180 26.68 -11.96 -6.04
C ALA A 180 26.40 -12.04 -4.54
N PHE A 181 25.20 -12.45 -4.15
CA PHE A 181 24.76 -12.57 -2.75
C PHE A 181 24.69 -14.03 -2.24
N LYS A 182 25.20 -14.98 -3.03
CA LYS A 182 25.14 -16.41 -2.65
C LYS A 182 25.70 -16.72 -1.27
N ASP A 183 26.70 -15.95 -0.81
CA ASP A 183 27.39 -16.25 0.44
C ASP A 183 26.68 -15.76 1.68
N ILE A 184 25.76 -14.81 1.56
CA ILE A 184 24.93 -14.30 2.65
C ILE A 184 23.52 -14.92 2.68
N LYS A 185 23.16 -15.73 1.69
CA LYS A 185 21.85 -16.32 1.49
C LYS A 185 21.69 -17.63 2.29
N ASP A 186 20.64 -17.70 3.13
CA ASP A 186 20.18 -18.95 3.75
C ASP A 186 19.12 -19.64 2.87
N SER A 187 18.01 -18.96 2.63
CA SER A 187 16.93 -19.41 1.73
C SER A 187 16.69 -18.39 0.61
N SER A 188 15.62 -18.52 -0.17
CA SER A 188 15.28 -17.59 -1.27
C SER A 188 15.14 -16.14 -0.82
N ALA A 189 14.65 -15.92 0.40
CA ALA A 189 14.27 -14.59 0.92
C ALA A 189 15.04 -14.18 2.18
N VAL A 190 15.82 -15.06 2.81
CA VAL A 190 16.31 -14.88 4.18
C VAL A 190 17.83 -14.96 4.24
N LEU A 191 18.43 -14.07 5.03
CA LEU A 191 19.88 -14.02 5.29
C LEU A 191 20.34 -15.19 6.18
N TYR A 192 21.59 -15.59 5.98
CA TYR A 192 22.24 -16.65 6.76
C TYR A 192 22.67 -16.11 8.14
N VAL A 193 21.79 -16.22 9.14
CA VAL A 193 22.02 -15.71 10.50
C VAL A 193 23.29 -16.31 11.11
N GLY A 194 24.10 -15.49 11.74
CA GLY A 194 25.35 -15.87 12.41
C GLY A 194 26.59 -15.82 11.53
N LYS A 195 26.43 -15.65 10.21
CA LYS A 195 27.55 -15.59 9.28
C LYS A 195 28.16 -14.17 9.23
N PRO A 196 29.49 -14.00 9.42
CA PRO A 196 30.11 -12.66 9.46
C PRO A 196 29.83 -11.80 8.23
N GLU A 197 29.82 -12.39 7.03
CA GLU A 197 29.58 -11.69 5.77
C GLU A 197 28.17 -11.05 5.70
N VAL A 198 27.19 -11.59 6.44
CA VAL A 198 25.86 -10.98 6.57
C VAL A 198 25.97 -9.65 7.29
N TYR A 199 26.74 -9.58 8.35
CA TYR A 199 26.88 -8.35 9.15
C TYR A 199 27.78 -7.32 8.49
N GLU A 200 28.76 -7.75 7.68
CA GLU A 200 29.52 -6.86 6.79
C GLU A 200 28.60 -6.25 5.72
N PHE A 201 27.69 -7.03 5.17
CA PHE A 201 26.67 -6.54 4.23
C PHE A 201 25.78 -5.49 4.88
N ILE A 202 25.18 -5.80 6.03
CA ILE A 202 24.30 -4.88 6.78
C ILE A 202 25.06 -3.59 7.18
N ASP A 203 26.32 -3.70 7.61
CA ASP A 203 27.15 -2.54 7.93
C ASP A 203 27.30 -1.56 6.76
N LYS A 204 27.45 -2.10 5.52
CA LYS A 204 27.49 -1.25 4.32
C LYS A 204 26.15 -0.63 3.99
N LEU A 205 25.03 -1.36 4.20
CA LEU A 205 23.69 -0.79 4.03
C LEU A 205 23.50 0.41 4.98
N PHE A 206 23.80 0.23 6.26
CA PHE A 206 23.68 1.30 7.28
C PHE A 206 24.57 2.50 6.97
N LYS A 207 25.83 2.27 6.63
CA LYS A 207 26.75 3.35 6.23
C LYS A 207 26.17 4.21 5.11
N ASN A 208 25.70 3.57 4.02
CA ASN A 208 25.20 4.28 2.84
C ASN A 208 23.90 5.05 3.13
N LEU A 209 22.98 4.49 3.93
CA LEU A 209 21.76 5.18 4.33
C LEU A 209 22.02 6.33 5.32
N CYS A 210 22.94 6.16 6.27
CA CYS A 210 23.35 7.23 7.19
C CYS A 210 23.97 8.44 6.48
N GLU A 211 24.52 8.27 5.28
CA GLU A 211 25.01 9.37 4.45
C GLU A 211 23.87 10.16 3.78
N CYS A 212 22.67 9.56 3.66
CA CYS A 212 21.54 10.13 2.93
C CYS A 212 20.45 10.69 3.86
N PHE A 213 20.17 10.00 4.97
CA PHE A 213 19.10 10.35 5.90
C PHE A 213 19.65 11.08 7.13
N GLU A 214 18.99 12.19 7.51
CA GLU A 214 19.28 12.88 8.76
C GLU A 214 18.65 12.17 9.97
N SER A 215 17.50 11.51 9.77
CA SER A 215 16.87 10.67 10.79
C SER A 215 17.80 9.52 11.21
N ARG A 216 17.73 9.17 12.48
CA ARG A 216 18.39 7.97 13.01
C ARG A 216 17.39 6.86 13.37
N HIS A 217 16.10 7.08 13.19
CA HIS A 217 15.08 6.05 13.29
C HIS A 217 15.06 5.23 11.99
N PHE A 218 15.61 4.02 12.03
CA PHE A 218 15.64 3.10 10.91
C PHE A 218 14.67 1.95 11.16
N TYR A 219 13.74 1.74 10.24
CA TYR A 219 12.86 0.59 10.27
C TYR A 219 13.61 -0.59 9.67
N LEU A 220 14.02 -1.51 10.52
CA LEU A 220 14.80 -2.70 10.13
C LEU A 220 13.90 -3.91 9.86
N ASN A 221 12.63 -3.80 10.21
CA ASN A 221 11.55 -4.75 10.02
C ASN A 221 11.85 -6.13 10.63
N MET A 222 12.59 -7.02 10.00
CA MET A 222 12.90 -8.40 10.43
C MET A 222 11.66 -9.32 10.50
N ASP A 223 10.56 -8.91 9.85
CA ASP A 223 9.29 -9.61 9.79
C ASP A 223 9.32 -10.79 8.83
N GLU A 224 8.35 -11.68 9.01
CA GLU A 224 8.01 -12.80 8.13
C GLU A 224 9.18 -13.65 7.62
N ALA A 225 10.27 -13.74 8.40
CA ALA A 225 11.41 -14.58 8.08
C ALA A 225 11.09 -16.09 8.29
N HIS A 226 10.02 -16.56 7.60
CA HIS A 226 9.44 -17.88 7.82
C HIS A 226 10.42 -19.04 7.63
N THR A 227 11.38 -18.91 6.72
CA THR A 227 12.39 -19.93 6.40
C THR A 227 13.73 -19.69 7.09
N MET A 228 13.80 -18.77 8.07
CA MET A 228 15.03 -18.51 8.83
C MET A 228 15.59 -19.78 9.45
N GLY A 229 16.84 -20.08 9.15
CA GLY A 229 17.56 -21.25 9.64
C GLY A 229 17.11 -22.58 9.03
N LEU A 230 16.22 -22.59 8.02
CA LEU A 230 15.71 -23.81 7.38
C LEU A 230 16.31 -24.08 5.99
N GLY A 231 17.21 -23.23 5.53
CA GLY A 231 17.88 -23.36 4.25
C GLY A 231 19.29 -23.94 4.34
N ARG A 232 20.26 -23.20 3.83
CA ARG A 232 21.68 -23.63 3.79
C ARG A 232 22.27 -23.79 5.19
N ARG A 233 21.79 -23.02 6.16
CA ARG A 233 22.22 -23.10 7.54
C ARG A 233 21.84 -24.46 8.13
N LEU A 234 20.60 -24.91 7.95
CA LEU A 234 20.16 -26.23 8.40
C LEU A 234 21.06 -27.36 7.85
N ALA A 235 21.35 -27.27 6.53
CA ALA A 235 22.17 -28.27 5.85
C ALA A 235 23.62 -28.36 6.36
N LYS A 236 24.17 -27.23 6.84
CA LYS A 236 25.58 -27.15 7.26
C LYS A 236 25.79 -27.28 8.78
N GLU A 237 24.89 -26.70 9.57
CA GLU A 237 25.09 -26.52 11.02
C GLU A 237 24.02 -27.23 11.87
N GLY A 238 22.98 -27.78 11.21
CA GLY A 238 21.86 -28.40 11.91
C GLY A 238 20.79 -27.41 12.33
N TYR A 239 19.74 -27.96 12.97
CA TYR A 239 18.58 -27.15 13.39
C TYR A 239 18.90 -26.32 14.64
N VAL A 240 18.49 -25.08 14.59
CA VAL A 240 18.45 -24.15 15.73
C VAL A 240 17.05 -23.50 15.78
N PRO A 241 16.41 -23.38 16.97
CA PRO A 241 15.12 -22.74 17.10
C PRO A 241 15.13 -21.31 16.56
N LYS A 242 14.05 -20.88 15.89
CA LYS A 242 13.96 -19.54 15.28
C LYS A 242 14.16 -18.42 16.31
N GLY A 243 13.61 -18.55 17.52
CA GLY A 243 13.80 -17.57 18.59
C GLY A 243 15.27 -17.37 18.99
N GLU A 244 16.08 -18.44 18.98
CA GLU A 244 17.52 -18.36 19.21
C GLU A 244 18.23 -17.63 18.07
N LEU A 245 17.88 -17.96 16.82
CA LEU A 245 18.45 -17.30 15.65
C LEU A 245 18.11 -15.81 15.61
N LEU A 246 16.87 -15.47 15.92
CA LEU A 246 16.44 -14.07 15.97
C LEU A 246 17.22 -13.29 17.05
N ALA A 247 17.41 -13.87 18.24
CA ALA A 247 18.18 -13.23 19.30
C ALA A 247 19.66 -13.02 18.91
N ILE A 248 20.30 -14.02 18.29
CA ILE A 248 21.66 -13.90 17.75
C ILE A 248 21.71 -12.78 16.71
N HIS A 249 20.73 -12.72 15.82
CA HIS A 249 20.68 -11.71 14.77
C HIS A 249 20.51 -10.31 15.34
N MET A 250 19.56 -10.11 16.26
CA MET A 250 19.35 -8.85 16.95
C MET A 250 20.58 -8.35 17.69
N GLU A 251 21.33 -9.25 18.37
CA GLU A 251 22.55 -8.85 19.06
C GLU A 251 23.61 -8.30 18.10
N HIS A 252 23.82 -8.96 16.97
CA HIS A 252 24.78 -8.51 15.95
C HIS A 252 24.34 -7.21 15.27
N VAL A 253 23.06 -7.11 14.87
CA VAL A 253 22.50 -5.91 14.25
C VAL A 253 22.49 -4.75 15.24
N GLY A 254 22.19 -5.00 16.52
CA GLY A 254 22.25 -4.00 17.59
C GLY A 254 23.63 -3.33 17.69
N LYS A 255 24.71 -4.13 17.67
CA LYS A 255 26.08 -3.60 17.67
C LYS A 255 26.37 -2.71 16.45
N LEU A 256 25.80 -3.05 15.29
CA LEU A 256 25.92 -2.19 14.10
C LEU A 256 25.10 -0.90 14.25
N CYS A 257 23.92 -0.98 14.86
CA CYS A 257 23.12 0.20 15.16
C CYS A 257 23.84 1.15 16.11
N GLU A 258 24.45 0.63 17.17
CA GLU A 258 25.29 1.44 18.08
C GLU A 258 26.44 2.12 17.34
N LYS A 259 27.16 1.36 16.49
CA LYS A 259 28.27 1.89 15.67
C LYS A 259 27.86 3.07 14.80
N HIS A 260 26.66 3.04 14.22
CA HIS A 260 26.14 4.06 13.30
C HIS A 260 25.21 5.09 13.97
N GLY A 261 24.96 4.97 15.27
CA GLY A 261 24.03 5.85 16.01
C GLY A 261 22.59 5.69 15.54
N ILE A 262 22.18 4.48 15.15
CA ILE A 262 20.83 4.15 14.67
C ILE A 262 19.95 3.74 15.85
N VAL A 263 18.71 4.23 15.86
CA VAL A 263 17.62 3.75 16.71
C VAL A 263 16.79 2.76 15.88
N PRO A 264 16.95 1.45 16.11
CA PRO A 264 16.28 0.43 15.29
C PRO A 264 14.81 0.27 15.66
N ILE A 265 13.96 0.12 14.66
CA ILE A 265 12.55 -0.24 14.79
C ILE A 265 12.35 -1.59 14.12
N ILE A 266 11.79 -2.58 14.83
CA ILE A 266 11.56 -3.93 14.34
C ILE A 266 10.11 -4.35 14.48
N ALA A 267 9.62 -5.14 13.54
CA ALA A 267 8.32 -5.77 13.62
C ALA A 267 8.31 -6.90 14.66
N THR A 268 7.15 -7.15 15.24
CA THR A 268 7.01 -8.07 16.37
C THR A 268 6.49 -9.45 16.01
N ASP A 269 6.04 -9.67 14.79
CA ASP A 269 5.39 -10.92 14.38
C ASP A 269 6.24 -12.16 14.65
N MET A 270 7.56 -12.07 14.47
CA MET A 270 8.48 -13.19 14.74
C MET A 270 8.58 -13.59 16.21
N PHE A 271 8.14 -12.73 17.16
CA PHE A 271 8.03 -13.06 18.57
C PHE A 271 6.74 -13.81 18.90
N PHE A 272 5.69 -13.61 18.11
CA PHE A 272 4.36 -14.21 18.32
C PHE A 272 4.19 -15.53 17.58
N ARG A 273 4.61 -15.59 16.30
CA ARG A 273 4.39 -16.72 15.41
C ARG A 273 4.79 -18.09 15.97
N PRO A 274 5.94 -18.26 16.67
CA PRO A 274 6.32 -19.56 17.23
C PRO A 274 5.37 -20.09 18.31
N TYR A 275 4.58 -19.22 18.93
CA TYR A 275 3.68 -19.51 20.05
C TYR A 275 2.20 -19.49 19.65
N THR A 276 1.89 -19.11 18.43
CA THR A 276 0.53 -19.03 17.90
C THR A 276 0.20 -20.29 17.09
N ALA A 277 -1.01 -20.80 17.26
CA ALA A 277 -1.51 -21.93 16.48
C ALA A 277 -1.41 -21.65 14.98
N GLY A 278 -0.84 -22.59 14.22
CA GLY A 278 -0.64 -22.45 12.78
C GLY A 278 0.43 -21.42 12.38
N ASN A 279 1.30 -20.98 13.29
CA ASN A 279 2.28 -19.91 13.09
C ASN A 279 1.66 -18.56 12.62
N GLY A 280 0.40 -18.29 13.01
CA GLY A 280 -0.24 -17.00 12.77
C GLY A 280 0.43 -15.87 13.54
N TYR A 281 0.19 -14.62 13.14
CA TYR A 281 0.62 -13.46 13.91
C TYR A 281 -0.45 -13.07 14.93
N TYR A 282 -1.69 -12.91 14.46
CA TYR A 282 -2.80 -12.47 15.30
C TYR A 282 -3.45 -13.64 16.07
N SER A 283 -3.76 -13.40 17.32
CA SER A 283 -4.38 -14.38 18.19
C SER A 283 -5.26 -13.72 19.25
N THR A 284 -6.19 -14.47 19.81
CA THR A 284 -7.00 -14.06 20.97
C THR A 284 -6.48 -14.62 22.29
N ASP A 285 -5.47 -15.52 22.26
CA ASP A 285 -5.05 -16.31 23.43
C ASP A 285 -3.54 -16.57 23.52
N THR A 286 -2.75 -16.21 22.49
CA THR A 286 -1.30 -16.36 22.52
C THR A 286 -0.68 -15.45 23.56
N ILE A 287 0.10 -16.03 24.48
CA ILE A 287 0.91 -15.31 25.46
C ILE A 287 2.39 -15.51 25.08
N VAL A 288 3.06 -14.43 24.71
CA VAL A 288 4.51 -14.47 24.46
C VAL A 288 5.23 -14.75 25.79
N PRO A 289 6.10 -15.77 25.88
CA PRO A 289 6.84 -16.05 27.10
C PRO A 289 7.70 -14.86 27.54
N GLN A 290 7.76 -14.62 28.86
CA GLN A 290 8.52 -13.48 29.40
C GLN A 290 10.00 -13.55 29.03
N GLU A 291 10.58 -14.74 29.00
CA GLU A 291 11.96 -14.98 28.58
C GLU A 291 12.27 -14.55 27.14
N VAL A 292 11.25 -14.52 26.27
CA VAL A 292 11.39 -14.01 24.89
C VAL A 292 11.38 -12.49 24.90
N ILE A 293 10.48 -11.90 25.66
CA ILE A 293 10.36 -10.45 25.83
C ILE A 293 11.67 -9.89 26.42
N ASP A 294 12.20 -10.50 27.49
CA ASP A 294 13.40 -10.07 28.19
C ASP A 294 14.67 -10.14 27.30
N ARG A 295 14.62 -10.88 26.19
CA ARG A 295 15.74 -10.98 25.23
C ARG A 295 15.73 -9.89 24.16
N VAL A 296 14.68 -9.07 24.08
CA VAL A 296 14.66 -7.93 23.15
C VAL A 296 15.48 -6.80 23.73
N PRO A 297 16.59 -6.39 23.10
CA PRO A 297 17.46 -5.37 23.68
C PRO A 297 16.72 -4.03 23.82
N GLU A 298 16.95 -3.29 24.92
CA GLU A 298 16.25 -2.02 25.23
C GLU A 298 16.40 -0.94 24.17
N MET A 299 17.48 -1.00 23.37
CA MET A 299 17.72 -0.02 22.30
C MET A 299 16.73 -0.12 21.13
N TYR A 300 16.04 -1.25 20.99
CA TYR A 300 15.05 -1.45 19.94
C TYR A 300 13.72 -0.79 20.30
N ARG A 301 13.08 -0.19 19.30
CA ARG A 301 11.65 0.11 19.32
C ARG A 301 10.92 -1.03 18.64
N ILE A 302 9.73 -1.34 19.10
CA ILE A 302 8.92 -2.43 18.51
C ILE A 302 7.74 -1.86 17.73
N MET A 303 7.38 -2.56 16.66
CA MET A 303 6.30 -2.17 15.75
C MET A 303 5.24 -3.26 15.70
N TYR A 304 4.06 -2.95 16.20
CA TYR A 304 2.84 -3.73 15.97
C TYR A 304 2.19 -3.25 14.69
N TRP A 305 2.04 -4.15 13.72
CA TRP A 305 1.30 -3.85 12.50
C TRP A 305 0.00 -4.65 12.45
N ASP A 306 -1.10 -3.97 12.08
CA ASP A 306 -2.39 -4.60 11.86
C ASP A 306 -3.16 -3.86 10.76
N TYR A 307 -3.55 -4.61 9.74
CA TYR A 307 -4.28 -4.07 8.59
C TYR A 307 -5.66 -4.72 8.45
N TYR A 308 -5.99 -5.73 9.26
CA TYR A 308 -7.08 -6.67 9.04
C TYR A 308 -8.13 -6.66 10.13
N ASN A 309 -7.71 -6.55 11.38
CA ASN A 309 -8.57 -6.73 12.54
C ASN A 309 -9.36 -5.44 12.83
N CYS A 310 -10.67 -5.57 12.98
CA CYS A 310 -11.58 -4.45 13.22
C CYS A 310 -12.94 -4.97 13.74
N GLU A 311 -13.92 -4.10 13.86
CA GLU A 311 -15.26 -4.43 14.38
C GLU A 311 -16.11 -5.35 13.47
N LYS A 312 -15.61 -5.77 12.30
CA LYS A 312 -16.33 -6.66 11.38
C LYS A 312 -16.78 -7.98 12.03
N SER A 313 -16.13 -8.40 13.10
CA SER A 313 -16.56 -9.52 13.97
C SER A 313 -16.00 -9.37 15.38
N GLU A 314 -16.71 -9.91 16.38
CA GLU A 314 -16.23 -9.95 17.77
C GLU A 314 -14.86 -10.58 17.89
N LYS A 315 -14.60 -11.68 17.15
CA LYS A 315 -13.28 -12.34 17.12
C LYS A 315 -12.20 -11.40 16.59
N SER A 316 -12.46 -10.66 15.53
CA SER A 316 -11.50 -9.75 14.91
C SER A 316 -11.17 -8.57 15.85
N ALA A 317 -12.20 -7.99 16.49
CA ALA A 317 -12.01 -6.95 17.49
C ALA A 317 -11.22 -7.46 18.72
N ALA A 318 -11.55 -8.66 19.22
CA ALA A 318 -10.85 -9.29 20.34
C ALA A 318 -9.39 -9.63 20.02
N MET A 319 -9.08 -10.01 18.78
CA MET A 319 -7.69 -10.20 18.34
C MET A 319 -6.87 -8.91 18.47
N PHE A 320 -7.39 -7.80 17.95
CA PHE A 320 -6.70 -6.51 18.01
C PHE A 320 -6.43 -6.08 19.45
N GLU A 321 -7.45 -6.16 20.31
CA GLU A 321 -7.33 -5.79 21.72
C GLU A 321 -6.33 -6.68 22.47
N HIS A 322 -6.39 -8.00 22.25
CA HIS A 322 -5.43 -8.94 22.84
C HIS A 322 -4.00 -8.65 22.39
N MET A 323 -3.79 -8.38 21.10
CA MET A 323 -2.48 -8.06 20.58
C MET A 323 -1.91 -6.77 21.20
N LEU A 324 -2.72 -5.72 21.39
CA LEU A 324 -2.28 -4.50 22.10
C LEU A 324 -1.82 -4.83 23.52
N GLN A 325 -2.62 -5.58 24.28
CA GLN A 325 -2.29 -6.00 25.66
C GLN A 325 -1.00 -6.84 25.72
N GLN A 326 -0.73 -7.70 24.71
CA GLN A 326 0.52 -8.44 24.67
C GLN A 326 1.72 -7.54 24.37
N HIS A 327 1.57 -6.50 23.52
CA HIS A 327 2.65 -5.56 23.23
C HIS A 327 2.99 -4.64 24.42
N GLU A 328 2.01 -4.31 25.27
CA GLU A 328 2.25 -3.55 26.51
C GLU A 328 3.19 -4.27 27.51
N ARG A 329 3.38 -5.57 27.36
CA ARG A 329 4.28 -6.36 28.20
C ARG A 329 5.76 -6.17 27.86
N PHE A 330 6.05 -5.62 26.66
CA PHE A 330 7.43 -5.32 26.27
C PHE A 330 7.91 -4.04 26.95
N HIS A 331 9.19 -4.00 27.32
CA HIS A 331 9.82 -2.79 27.87
C HIS A 331 10.16 -1.74 26.79
N ASN A 332 10.10 -2.15 25.53
CA ASN A 332 10.49 -1.36 24.37
C ASN A 332 9.40 -0.37 24.00
N PRO A 333 9.75 0.86 23.59
CA PRO A 333 8.76 1.80 23.08
C PRO A 333 7.99 1.21 21.90
N LEU A 334 6.66 1.21 22.02
CA LEU A 334 5.75 0.64 21.02
C LEU A 334 5.36 1.70 19.99
N MET A 335 5.37 1.32 18.72
CA MET A 335 4.67 2.04 17.66
C MET A 335 3.60 1.16 17.02
N PHE A 336 2.56 1.77 16.50
CA PHE A 336 1.52 1.11 15.72
C PHE A 336 1.62 1.46 14.24
N LEU A 337 1.47 0.45 13.38
CA LEU A 337 1.43 0.59 11.94
C LEU A 337 0.10 0.06 11.39
N GLY A 338 -0.82 0.98 11.03
CA GLY A 338 -2.08 0.64 10.37
C GLY A 338 -1.97 0.60 8.86
N GLY A 339 -3.07 0.36 8.15
CA GLY A 339 -3.05 0.16 6.70
C GLY A 339 -4.00 1.05 5.92
N ALA A 340 -3.51 1.63 4.83
CA ALA A 340 -4.28 2.30 3.78
C ALA A 340 -4.22 1.44 2.51
N TRP A 341 -5.21 0.55 2.34
CA TRP A 341 -5.21 -0.53 1.37
C TRP A 341 -5.22 -0.06 -0.09
N LYS A 342 -4.16 -0.39 -0.83
CA LYS A 342 -4.08 -0.25 -2.29
C LYS A 342 -3.25 -1.33 -2.96
N TRP A 343 -2.78 -2.34 -2.23
CA TRP A 343 -1.68 -3.20 -2.67
C TRP A 343 -2.09 -4.52 -3.31
N MET A 344 -3.37 -4.85 -3.35
CA MET A 344 -3.76 -6.16 -3.87
C MET A 344 -4.32 -6.15 -5.30
N GLY A 345 -4.24 -5.04 -6.03
CA GLY A 345 -4.73 -4.97 -7.41
C GLY A 345 -4.69 -3.55 -7.97
N PHE A 346 -5.46 -3.31 -9.03
CA PHE A 346 -5.49 -2.04 -9.76
C PHE A 346 -6.19 -0.90 -9.01
N ALA A 347 -7.08 -1.23 -8.09
CA ALA A 347 -7.91 -0.28 -7.35
C ALA A 347 -7.59 -0.32 -5.84
N PRO A 348 -7.77 0.80 -5.11
CA PRO A 348 -7.66 0.81 -3.65
C PRO A 348 -8.85 0.11 -2.98
N ASN A 349 -8.82 0.03 -1.65
CA ASN A 349 -9.95 -0.34 -0.81
C ASN A 349 -10.15 0.71 0.30
N ASN A 350 -10.51 1.93 -0.12
CA ASN A 350 -10.62 3.10 0.76
C ASN A 350 -11.72 2.94 1.81
N VAL A 351 -12.87 2.36 1.44
CA VAL A 351 -14.00 2.17 2.38
C VAL A 351 -13.60 1.26 3.53
N PHE A 352 -12.94 0.12 3.23
CA PHE A 352 -12.44 -0.76 4.29
C PHE A 352 -11.32 -0.10 5.09
N SER A 353 -10.42 0.62 4.43
CA SER A 353 -9.32 1.33 5.08
C SER A 353 -9.81 2.37 6.08
N LEU A 354 -10.82 3.15 5.75
CA LEU A 354 -11.45 4.11 6.66
C LEU A 354 -12.10 3.39 7.85
N TYR A 355 -12.84 2.32 7.59
CA TYR A 355 -13.53 1.55 8.63
C TYR A 355 -12.55 0.91 9.63
N SER A 356 -11.53 0.20 9.14
CA SER A 356 -10.54 -0.44 10.00
C SER A 356 -9.63 0.57 10.72
N SER A 357 -9.25 1.65 10.04
CA SER A 357 -8.37 2.68 10.61
C SER A 357 -9.04 3.45 11.74
N ASP A 358 -10.35 3.75 11.64
CA ASP A 358 -11.08 4.39 12.73
C ASP A 358 -11.02 3.54 14.01
N PHE A 359 -11.25 2.24 13.88
CA PHE A 359 -11.14 1.28 14.98
C PHE A 359 -9.71 1.19 15.55
N HIS A 360 -8.70 1.11 14.68
CA HIS A 360 -7.29 1.03 15.08
C HIS A 360 -6.83 2.27 15.85
N ILE A 361 -7.13 3.47 15.32
CA ILE A 361 -6.76 4.73 15.99
C ILE A 361 -7.42 4.82 17.37
N ASN A 362 -8.71 4.44 17.47
CA ASN A 362 -9.42 4.43 18.74
C ASN A 362 -8.75 3.49 19.76
N GLY A 363 -8.30 2.32 19.31
CA GLY A 363 -7.53 1.40 20.16
C GLY A 363 -6.20 2.00 20.60
N CYS A 364 -5.43 2.55 19.67
CA CYS A 364 -4.16 3.19 20.00
C CYS A 364 -4.32 4.31 21.04
N LEU A 365 -5.31 5.18 20.88
CA LEU A 365 -5.57 6.26 21.83
C LEU A 365 -5.98 5.73 23.22
N ARG A 366 -6.80 4.66 23.30
CA ARG A 366 -7.17 4.05 24.58
C ARG A 366 -5.98 3.43 25.32
N HIS A 367 -5.02 2.89 24.58
CA HIS A 367 -3.81 2.25 25.11
C HIS A 367 -2.61 3.23 25.24
N GLY A 368 -2.82 4.53 24.99
CA GLY A 368 -1.78 5.56 25.14
C GLY A 368 -0.63 5.44 24.14
N ILE A 369 -0.89 4.81 22.98
CA ILE A 369 0.11 4.72 21.90
C ILE A 369 0.10 6.03 21.13
N ASP A 370 1.23 6.73 21.15
CA ASP A 370 1.43 8.06 20.54
C ASP A 370 2.35 8.02 19.30
N ASP A 371 3.02 6.90 19.03
CA ASP A 371 3.82 6.66 17.82
C ASP A 371 2.98 5.86 16.82
N ILE A 372 2.31 6.56 15.90
CA ILE A 372 1.32 5.97 15.00
C ILE A 372 1.69 6.31 13.56
N SER A 373 1.73 5.28 12.72
CA SER A 373 1.92 5.43 11.28
C SER A 373 0.88 4.64 10.51
N VAL A 374 0.60 5.08 9.28
CA VAL A 374 -0.25 4.35 8.34
C VAL A 374 0.59 3.92 7.14
N ALA A 375 0.55 2.62 6.85
CA ALA A 375 1.30 2.02 5.74
C ALA A 375 0.45 1.85 4.50
N THR A 376 1.13 1.85 3.37
CA THR A 376 0.60 1.30 2.13
C THR A 376 1.68 0.46 1.46
N PHE A 377 1.29 -0.69 0.94
CA PHE A 377 2.19 -1.61 0.26
C PHE A 377 1.90 -1.69 -1.25
N GLY A 378 2.71 -2.43 -1.98
CA GLY A 378 2.60 -2.62 -3.41
C GLY A 378 2.69 -4.07 -3.84
N ASP A 379 2.28 -5.00 -2.96
CA ASP A 379 2.38 -6.44 -3.17
C ASP A 379 1.94 -6.86 -4.57
N ASP A 380 2.67 -7.80 -5.16
CA ASP A 380 2.41 -8.38 -6.48
C ASP A 380 2.30 -7.35 -7.63
N GLY A 381 3.13 -6.28 -7.60
CA GLY A 381 3.37 -5.43 -8.77
C GLY A 381 2.97 -3.96 -8.65
N SER A 382 2.43 -3.51 -7.50
CA SER A 382 2.05 -2.09 -7.29
C SER A 382 1.13 -1.53 -8.37
N GLU A 383 0.08 -2.26 -8.72
CA GLU A 383 -0.80 -1.94 -9.86
C GLU A 383 -1.69 -0.70 -9.62
N ALA A 384 -2.04 -0.38 -8.36
CA ALA A 384 -2.83 0.81 -8.04
C ALA A 384 -1.99 2.09 -8.04
N SER A 385 -2.61 3.22 -8.38
CA SER A 385 -1.98 4.54 -8.26
C SER A 385 -1.43 4.77 -6.86
N MET A 386 -0.22 5.36 -6.79
CA MET A 386 0.43 5.75 -5.54
C MET A 386 -0.32 6.89 -4.81
N PHE A 387 -1.34 7.47 -5.42
CA PHE A 387 -2.17 8.55 -4.86
C PHE A 387 -3.64 8.14 -4.63
N SER A 388 -3.97 6.85 -4.72
CA SER A 388 -5.38 6.40 -4.66
C SER A 388 -5.94 6.25 -3.22
N ASN A 389 -5.10 6.28 -2.18
CA ASN A 389 -5.45 5.98 -0.78
C ASN A 389 -5.47 7.21 0.16
N LEU A 390 -5.59 8.41 -0.39
CA LEU A 390 -5.58 9.67 0.37
C LEU A 390 -6.66 9.81 1.46
N PRO A 391 -7.89 9.25 1.32
CA PRO A 391 -8.91 9.35 2.37
C PRO A 391 -8.44 8.88 3.75
N THR A 392 -7.73 7.75 3.80
CA THR A 392 -7.21 7.18 5.05
C THR A 392 -6.19 8.11 5.71
N LEU A 393 -5.34 8.77 4.93
CA LEU A 393 -4.36 9.70 5.47
C LEU A 393 -5.05 10.92 6.13
N VAL A 394 -6.14 11.41 5.53
CA VAL A 394 -6.94 12.49 6.12
C VAL A 394 -7.57 12.04 7.44
N LEU A 395 -8.11 10.82 7.51
CA LEU A 395 -8.72 10.30 8.73
C LEU A 395 -7.71 10.25 9.90
N TYR A 396 -6.49 9.73 9.64
CA TYR A 396 -5.43 9.70 10.66
C TYR A 396 -5.11 11.10 11.16
N ALA A 397 -4.94 12.07 10.25
CA ALA A 397 -4.65 13.45 10.62
C ALA A 397 -5.79 14.06 11.46
N GLU A 398 -7.04 14.00 10.97
CA GLU A 398 -8.19 14.61 11.68
C GLU A 398 -8.41 14.01 13.08
N LYS A 399 -8.25 12.68 13.24
CA LYS A 399 -8.43 12.03 14.55
C LYS A 399 -7.31 12.34 15.53
N LEU A 400 -6.07 12.27 15.08
CA LEU A 400 -4.90 12.43 15.96
C LEU A 400 -4.66 13.90 16.35
N TYR A 401 -5.00 14.86 15.49
CA TYR A 401 -4.95 16.28 15.86
C TYR A 401 -6.06 16.68 16.82
N LYS A 402 -7.24 16.11 16.67
CA LYS A 402 -8.35 16.30 17.62
C LYS A 402 -8.20 15.46 18.89
N ASN A 403 -7.27 14.52 18.90
CA ASN A 403 -7.01 13.56 19.98
C ASN A 403 -8.31 12.93 20.51
N THR A 404 -9.11 12.36 19.61
CA THR A 404 -10.47 11.90 19.92
C THR A 404 -10.74 10.48 19.45
N THR A 405 -11.48 9.72 20.26
CA THR A 405 -12.05 8.42 19.88
C THR A 405 -13.42 8.55 19.22
N GLU A 406 -14.02 9.75 19.22
CA GLU A 406 -15.28 10.01 18.55
C GLU A 406 -15.12 9.94 17.02
N LYS A 407 -16.22 9.65 16.34
CA LYS A 407 -16.26 9.67 14.88
C LYS A 407 -16.01 11.09 14.37
N VAL A 408 -15.08 11.21 13.42
CA VAL A 408 -14.78 12.49 12.76
C VAL A 408 -15.30 12.46 11.32
N ASP A 409 -15.90 13.59 10.93
CA ASP A 409 -16.23 13.82 9.54
C ASP A 409 -14.98 14.40 8.82
N ILE A 410 -14.58 13.73 7.74
CA ILE A 410 -13.42 14.12 6.94
C ILE A 410 -13.79 14.76 5.61
N GLU A 411 -15.07 14.91 5.28
CA GLU A 411 -15.55 15.40 3.99
C GLU A 411 -15.02 16.81 3.69
N GLU A 412 -15.19 17.74 4.65
CA GLU A 412 -14.72 19.13 4.48
C GLU A 412 -13.19 19.19 4.38
N ALA A 413 -12.47 18.42 5.22
CA ALA A 413 -11.02 18.37 5.19
C ALA A 413 -10.51 17.80 3.87
N PHE A 414 -11.16 16.77 3.34
CA PHE A 414 -10.82 16.16 2.06
C PHE A 414 -11.03 17.14 0.90
N MET A 415 -12.17 17.82 0.88
CA MET A 415 -12.48 18.85 -0.12
C MET A 415 -11.46 20.01 -0.07
N ASP A 416 -11.07 20.45 1.13
CA ASP A 416 -10.10 21.54 1.29
C ASP A 416 -8.70 21.16 0.80
N LEU A 417 -8.30 19.90 0.98
CA LEU A 417 -6.98 19.41 0.61
C LEU A 417 -6.86 19.08 -0.88
N PHE A 418 -7.92 18.51 -1.47
CA PHE A 418 -7.83 17.90 -2.80
C PHE A 418 -8.74 18.56 -3.86
N GLY A 419 -9.69 19.39 -3.44
CA GLY A 419 -10.64 20.05 -4.36
C GLY A 419 -11.69 19.11 -4.95
N LEU A 420 -11.79 17.89 -4.45
CA LEU A 420 -12.74 16.85 -4.82
C LEU A 420 -13.53 16.39 -3.59
N PRO A 421 -14.81 16.00 -3.73
CA PRO A 421 -15.54 15.38 -2.63
C PRO A 421 -14.93 14.02 -2.28
N LEU A 422 -15.07 13.60 -1.02
CA LEU A 422 -14.60 12.30 -0.56
C LEU A 422 -15.18 11.14 -1.38
N GLU A 423 -16.45 11.26 -1.77
CA GLU A 423 -17.17 10.30 -2.63
C GLU A 423 -16.38 9.97 -3.92
N ALA A 424 -15.70 10.94 -4.52
CA ALA A 424 -14.88 10.71 -5.70
C ALA A 424 -13.80 9.65 -5.45
N PHE A 425 -13.10 9.74 -4.32
CA PHE A 425 -12.06 8.76 -3.97
C PHE A 425 -12.62 7.43 -3.45
N LEU A 426 -13.81 7.43 -2.83
CA LEU A 426 -14.49 6.19 -2.49
C LEU A 426 -14.98 5.44 -3.74
N ALA A 427 -15.29 6.16 -4.83
CA ALA A 427 -15.65 5.54 -6.10
C ALA A 427 -14.47 4.77 -6.75
N LEU A 428 -13.21 5.08 -6.40
CA LEU A 428 -12.04 4.32 -6.87
C LEU A 428 -12.07 2.84 -6.43
N ASP A 429 -12.83 2.51 -5.37
CA ASP A 429 -12.99 1.13 -4.89
C ASP A 429 -13.91 0.29 -5.79
N CYS A 430 -14.72 0.91 -6.66
CA CYS A 430 -15.75 0.21 -7.43
C CYS A 430 -15.23 -1.03 -8.17
N PRO A 431 -14.06 -1.02 -8.83
CA PRO A 431 -13.57 -2.22 -9.53
C PRO A 431 -13.23 -3.39 -8.60
N ASN A 432 -12.97 -3.12 -7.31
CA ASN A 432 -12.74 -4.14 -6.28
C ASN A 432 -14.00 -4.56 -5.52
N ARG A 433 -15.17 -4.08 -5.94
CA ARG A 433 -16.46 -4.50 -5.38
C ARG A 433 -17.03 -5.67 -6.16
N ILE A 434 -17.79 -6.51 -5.47
CA ILE A 434 -18.58 -7.57 -6.13
C ILE A 434 -20.02 -7.11 -6.31
N PRO A 435 -20.72 -7.61 -7.36
CA PRO A 435 -22.15 -7.37 -7.49
C PRO A 435 -22.91 -7.80 -6.25
N ASP A 436 -23.85 -6.98 -5.79
CA ASP A 436 -24.70 -7.25 -4.61
C ASP A 436 -23.91 -7.49 -3.31
N GLY A 437 -22.65 -7.04 -3.26
CA GLY A 437 -21.81 -7.13 -2.08
C GLY A 437 -22.17 -6.11 -0.99
N PRO A 438 -21.69 -6.31 0.25
CA PRO A 438 -21.95 -5.37 1.35
C PRO A 438 -21.23 -4.02 1.12
N ASP A 439 -21.76 -2.96 1.76
CA ASP A 439 -21.19 -1.61 1.68
C ASP A 439 -19.73 -1.59 2.17
N ILE A 440 -19.43 -2.29 3.25
CA ILE A 440 -18.08 -2.51 3.76
C ILE A 440 -17.65 -3.91 3.37
N PRO A 441 -16.57 -4.10 2.56
CA PRO A 441 -16.08 -5.41 2.17
C PRO A 441 -15.74 -6.30 3.37
N ASN A 442 -16.02 -7.60 3.25
CA ASN A 442 -15.66 -8.58 4.28
C ASN A 442 -14.15 -8.82 4.40
N SER A 443 -13.39 -8.48 3.36
CA SER A 443 -11.94 -8.64 3.30
C SER A 443 -11.30 -7.35 2.78
N ALA A 444 -10.24 -6.92 3.45
CA ALA A 444 -9.43 -5.79 3.04
C ALA A 444 -8.71 -6.04 1.72
N SER A 445 -8.34 -7.28 1.46
CA SER A 445 -7.51 -7.71 0.34
C SER A 445 -8.29 -8.22 -0.87
N ALA A 446 -9.63 -8.02 -0.88
CA ALA A 446 -10.44 -8.39 -2.04
C ALA A 446 -9.99 -7.64 -3.30
N ASN A 447 -9.74 -8.38 -4.38
CA ASN A 447 -9.22 -7.82 -5.62
C ASN A 447 -9.87 -8.37 -6.90
N PRO A 448 -11.21 -8.41 -7.00
CA PRO A 448 -11.89 -8.97 -8.17
C PRO A 448 -11.46 -8.31 -9.48
N CYS A 449 -11.16 -7.03 -9.52
CA CYS A 449 -10.66 -6.38 -10.72
C CYS A 449 -9.36 -7.01 -11.24
N LYS A 450 -8.49 -7.50 -10.36
CA LYS A 450 -7.23 -8.15 -10.72
C LYS A 450 -7.44 -9.58 -11.19
N TYR A 451 -8.06 -10.42 -10.37
CA TYR A 451 -8.18 -11.82 -10.72
C TYR A 451 -9.13 -12.07 -11.91
N LEU A 452 -10.14 -11.21 -12.12
CA LEU A 452 -11.00 -11.28 -13.30
C LEU A 452 -10.30 -10.77 -14.56
N PHE A 453 -9.42 -9.78 -14.43
CA PHE A 453 -8.62 -9.29 -15.55
C PHE A 453 -7.67 -10.36 -16.08
N TYR A 454 -7.03 -11.12 -15.19
CA TYR A 454 -6.07 -12.15 -15.57
C TYR A 454 -6.69 -13.56 -15.73
N ASN A 455 -8.00 -13.72 -15.51
CA ASN A 455 -8.66 -15.01 -15.70
C ASN A 455 -8.62 -15.44 -17.17
N ASP A 456 -8.02 -16.60 -17.45
CA ASP A 456 -7.85 -17.08 -18.83
C ASP A 456 -9.22 -17.36 -19.48
N PRO A 457 -9.48 -16.87 -20.71
CA PRO A 457 -10.78 -17.00 -21.35
C PRO A 457 -11.26 -18.45 -21.57
N LEU A 458 -10.35 -19.39 -21.82
CA LEU A 458 -10.71 -20.79 -22.06
C LEU A 458 -10.59 -21.65 -20.80
N ASN A 459 -9.48 -21.55 -20.06
CA ASN A 459 -9.29 -22.35 -18.84
C ASN A 459 -10.23 -21.89 -17.72
N GLY A 460 -10.43 -20.58 -17.57
CA GLY A 460 -11.41 -20.01 -16.68
C GLY A 460 -11.28 -20.45 -15.22
N ARG A 461 -10.04 -20.51 -14.69
CA ARG A 461 -9.75 -21.03 -13.34
C ARG A 461 -10.64 -20.43 -12.25
N LEU A 462 -10.95 -19.14 -12.37
CA LEU A 462 -11.74 -18.39 -11.38
C LEU A 462 -13.20 -18.16 -11.83
N THR A 463 -13.62 -18.75 -12.95
CA THR A 463 -14.96 -18.57 -13.52
C THR A 463 -16.09 -19.05 -12.57
N ARG A 464 -15.79 -19.99 -11.64
CA ARG A 464 -16.77 -20.40 -10.60
C ARG A 464 -17.15 -19.27 -9.64
N LEU A 465 -16.36 -18.20 -9.57
CA LEU A 465 -16.63 -17.00 -8.78
C LEU A 465 -17.45 -15.95 -9.54
N VAL A 466 -17.73 -16.18 -10.84
CA VAL A 466 -18.34 -15.19 -11.74
C VAL A 466 -19.82 -15.50 -11.98
N SER A 467 -20.63 -14.46 -12.06
CA SER A 467 -22.02 -14.48 -12.53
C SER A 467 -22.23 -13.42 -13.62
N HIS A 468 -23.33 -13.50 -14.35
CA HIS A 468 -23.68 -12.50 -15.37
C HIS A 468 -23.89 -11.09 -14.80
N SER A 469 -24.10 -10.94 -13.49
CA SER A 469 -24.24 -9.63 -12.83
C SER A 469 -22.94 -8.78 -12.84
N TYR A 470 -21.78 -9.38 -13.13
CA TYR A 470 -20.53 -8.64 -13.26
C TYR A 470 -20.51 -7.68 -14.47
N LYS A 471 -21.17 -8.02 -15.56
CA LYS A 471 -21.22 -7.18 -16.76
C LYS A 471 -21.90 -5.83 -16.51
N PRO A 472 -23.15 -5.75 -15.98
CA PRO A 472 -23.76 -4.49 -15.59
C PRO A 472 -23.02 -3.80 -14.46
N HIS A 473 -22.45 -4.54 -13.50
CA HIS A 473 -21.66 -3.96 -12.40
C HIS A 473 -20.46 -3.15 -12.92
N PHE A 474 -19.64 -3.71 -13.81
CA PHE A 474 -18.51 -2.97 -14.36
C PHE A 474 -18.92 -1.82 -15.28
N ALA A 475 -20.08 -1.92 -15.96
CA ALA A 475 -20.64 -0.80 -16.71
C ALA A 475 -21.00 0.38 -15.77
N GLU A 476 -21.64 0.10 -14.64
CA GLU A 476 -21.95 1.11 -13.63
C GLU A 476 -20.67 1.71 -13.01
N CYS A 477 -19.65 0.88 -12.73
CA CYS A 477 -18.34 1.37 -12.25
C CYS A 477 -17.68 2.32 -13.27
N GLU A 478 -17.72 1.98 -14.56
CA GLU A 478 -17.20 2.83 -15.63
C GLU A 478 -17.88 4.20 -15.62
N GLU A 479 -19.21 4.24 -15.49
CA GLU A 479 -20.00 5.49 -15.46
C GLU A 479 -19.68 6.34 -14.21
N LYS A 480 -19.63 5.73 -13.02
CA LYS A 480 -19.28 6.40 -11.77
C LYS A 480 -17.90 7.07 -11.83
N LEU A 481 -16.91 6.34 -12.34
CA LEU A 481 -15.53 6.85 -12.46
C LEU A 481 -15.42 7.93 -13.55
N ALA A 482 -16.22 7.85 -14.62
CA ALA A 482 -16.17 8.80 -15.73
C ALA A 482 -16.48 10.24 -15.32
N VAL A 483 -17.25 10.45 -14.26
CA VAL A 483 -17.62 11.78 -13.73
C VAL A 483 -16.40 12.62 -13.40
N TRP A 484 -15.32 12.00 -12.91
CA TRP A 484 -14.16 12.68 -12.34
C TRP A 484 -12.94 12.77 -13.28
N LYS A 485 -13.03 12.22 -14.50
CA LYS A 485 -11.91 12.21 -15.48
C LYS A 485 -11.38 13.60 -15.84
N ALA A 486 -12.22 14.62 -15.78
CA ALA A 486 -11.83 15.99 -16.13
C ALA A 486 -11.06 16.71 -15.02
N ASP A 487 -10.89 16.11 -13.84
CA ASP A 487 -10.10 16.70 -12.78
C ASP A 487 -8.63 16.83 -13.19
N ARG A 488 -8.05 18.02 -12.98
CA ARG A 488 -6.70 18.33 -13.44
C ARG A 488 -5.61 17.59 -12.65
N GLN A 489 -5.90 17.22 -11.42
CA GLN A 489 -4.92 16.71 -10.48
C GLN A 489 -4.95 15.19 -10.42
N PHE A 490 -6.13 14.59 -10.35
CA PHE A 490 -6.36 13.16 -10.16
C PHE A 490 -7.15 12.50 -11.30
N GLY A 491 -7.63 13.25 -12.28
CA GLY A 491 -8.46 12.74 -13.39
C GLY A 491 -7.85 11.51 -14.08
N TYR A 492 -6.53 11.46 -14.19
CA TYR A 492 -5.81 10.32 -14.79
C TYR A 492 -6.04 9.00 -14.03
N ILE A 493 -6.24 9.01 -12.70
CA ILE A 493 -6.55 7.79 -11.92
C ILE A 493 -7.94 7.28 -12.30
N PHE A 494 -8.91 8.19 -12.35
CA PHE A 494 -10.28 7.87 -12.76
C PHE A 494 -10.34 7.39 -14.21
N GLU A 495 -9.53 7.98 -15.08
CA GLU A 495 -9.43 7.61 -16.49
C GLU A 495 -8.88 6.19 -16.66
N THR A 496 -7.83 5.83 -15.92
CA THR A 496 -7.22 4.49 -15.92
C THR A 496 -8.21 3.44 -15.41
N LEU A 497 -8.83 3.67 -14.24
CA LEU A 497 -9.78 2.71 -13.67
C LEU A 497 -11.08 2.59 -14.47
N SER A 498 -11.54 3.67 -15.09
CA SER A 498 -12.69 3.62 -16.01
C SER A 498 -12.37 2.79 -17.26
N ALA A 499 -11.16 2.90 -17.82
CA ALA A 499 -10.73 2.06 -18.93
C ALA A 499 -10.62 0.59 -18.50
N LEU A 500 -10.12 0.31 -17.30
CA LEU A 500 -10.14 -1.04 -16.73
C LEU A 500 -11.57 -1.62 -16.65
N CYS A 501 -12.53 -0.85 -16.14
CA CYS A 501 -13.92 -1.28 -16.05
C CYS A 501 -14.51 -1.56 -17.43
N ARG A 502 -14.12 -0.81 -18.47
CA ARG A 502 -14.52 -1.06 -19.86
C ARG A 502 -14.03 -2.41 -20.36
N VAL A 503 -12.80 -2.79 -20.05
CA VAL A 503 -12.28 -4.13 -20.33
C VAL A 503 -13.07 -5.18 -19.57
N LEU A 504 -13.21 -4.99 -18.25
CA LEU A 504 -13.79 -5.99 -17.34
C LEU A 504 -15.27 -6.28 -17.61
N LYS A 505 -16.04 -5.31 -18.05
CA LYS A 505 -17.47 -5.50 -18.32
C LYS A 505 -17.74 -6.60 -19.38
N ASN A 506 -16.78 -6.88 -20.26
CA ASN A 506 -16.90 -7.96 -21.25
C ASN A 506 -15.94 -9.12 -20.93
N LEU A 507 -14.75 -8.85 -20.45
CA LEU A 507 -13.75 -9.88 -20.14
C LEU A 507 -14.14 -10.74 -18.95
N ALA A 508 -14.73 -10.16 -17.89
CA ALA A 508 -15.02 -10.89 -16.66
C ALA A 508 -15.99 -12.07 -16.88
N THR A 509 -17.01 -11.89 -17.74
CA THR A 509 -18.03 -12.90 -18.03
C THR A 509 -17.68 -13.78 -19.25
N LEU A 510 -16.72 -13.39 -20.07
CA LEU A 510 -16.37 -14.13 -21.30
C LEU A 510 -16.07 -15.61 -21.05
N PRO A 511 -15.28 -16.03 -20.05
CA PRO A 511 -15.04 -17.45 -19.79
C PRO A 511 -16.31 -18.23 -19.42
N LEU A 512 -17.25 -17.60 -18.73
CA LEU A 512 -18.55 -18.19 -18.37
C LEU A 512 -19.43 -18.35 -19.62
N GLU A 513 -19.59 -17.28 -20.39
CA GLU A 513 -20.40 -17.24 -21.60
C GLU A 513 -19.89 -18.23 -22.66
N LEU A 514 -18.58 -18.38 -22.84
CA LEU A 514 -17.96 -19.37 -23.74
C LEU A 514 -18.29 -20.79 -23.32
N ARG A 515 -18.23 -21.13 -22.04
CA ARG A 515 -18.56 -22.47 -21.54
C ARG A 515 -20.02 -22.79 -21.68
N GLU A 516 -20.92 -21.85 -21.41
CA GLU A 516 -22.35 -22.01 -21.57
C GLU A 516 -22.73 -22.25 -23.06
N ALA A 517 -22.21 -21.42 -23.95
CA ALA A 517 -22.46 -21.57 -25.38
C ALA A 517 -21.88 -22.90 -25.93
N TYR A 518 -20.68 -23.28 -25.49
CA TYR A 518 -20.04 -24.53 -25.91
C TYR A 518 -20.79 -25.76 -25.39
N ALA A 519 -21.18 -25.79 -24.11
CA ALA A 519 -21.94 -26.89 -23.51
C ALA A 519 -23.32 -27.07 -24.14
N ASN A 520 -23.94 -25.97 -24.57
CA ASN A 520 -25.25 -26.00 -25.27
C ASN A 520 -25.13 -26.22 -26.78
N CYS A 521 -23.92 -26.44 -27.32
CA CYS A 521 -23.67 -26.55 -28.76
C CYS A 521 -24.19 -25.34 -29.56
N ASP A 522 -24.23 -24.16 -28.94
CA ASP A 522 -24.68 -22.90 -29.54
C ASP A 522 -23.58 -22.28 -30.40
N LYS A 523 -23.50 -22.72 -31.66
CA LYS A 523 -22.52 -22.21 -32.61
C LYS A 523 -22.70 -20.71 -32.91
N ALA A 524 -23.95 -20.23 -32.97
CA ALA A 524 -24.21 -18.81 -33.21
C ALA A 524 -23.76 -17.94 -32.03
N GLY A 525 -23.98 -18.39 -30.78
CA GLY A 525 -23.46 -17.77 -29.59
C GLY A 525 -21.93 -17.75 -29.56
N LEU A 526 -21.28 -18.86 -29.89
CA LEU A 526 -19.81 -18.92 -29.99
C LEU A 526 -19.25 -17.99 -31.07
N GLU A 527 -19.94 -17.86 -32.22
CA GLU A 527 -19.56 -16.93 -33.30
C GLU A 527 -19.66 -15.49 -32.81
N ALA A 528 -20.77 -15.10 -32.17
CA ALA A 528 -20.96 -13.76 -31.59
C ALA A 528 -19.89 -13.43 -30.52
N LEU A 529 -19.55 -14.40 -29.67
CA LEU A 529 -18.47 -14.23 -28.68
C LEU A 529 -17.11 -14.05 -29.37
N ALA A 530 -16.80 -14.87 -30.39
CA ALA A 530 -15.56 -14.71 -31.17
C ALA A 530 -15.49 -13.32 -31.83
N ASP A 531 -16.63 -12.82 -32.39
CA ASP A 531 -16.72 -11.48 -33.00
C ASP A 531 -16.53 -10.35 -31.97
N SER A 532 -16.82 -10.58 -30.69
CA SER A 532 -16.66 -9.58 -29.61
C SER A 532 -15.22 -9.42 -29.14
N ILE A 533 -14.39 -10.45 -29.26
CA ILE A 533 -13.01 -10.46 -28.71
C ILE A 533 -12.14 -9.34 -29.27
N PRO A 534 -12.14 -8.99 -30.57
CA PRO A 534 -11.36 -7.85 -31.07
C PRO A 534 -11.71 -6.52 -30.37
N GLY A 535 -12.97 -6.32 -29.97
CA GLY A 535 -13.40 -5.17 -29.18
C GLY A 535 -12.78 -5.17 -27.78
N ILE A 536 -12.76 -6.33 -27.10
CA ILE A 536 -12.12 -6.48 -25.79
C ILE A 536 -10.61 -6.22 -25.89
N VAL A 537 -9.96 -6.70 -26.95
CA VAL A 537 -8.53 -6.43 -27.20
C VAL A 537 -8.26 -4.94 -27.39
N SER A 538 -9.13 -4.23 -28.13
CA SER A 538 -9.02 -2.78 -28.30
C SER A 538 -9.18 -2.01 -26.99
N ASP A 539 -10.14 -2.41 -26.13
CA ASP A 539 -10.34 -1.84 -24.80
C ASP A 539 -9.11 -2.08 -23.90
N LEU A 540 -8.51 -3.29 -23.98
CA LEU A 540 -7.31 -3.64 -23.24
C LEU A 540 -6.09 -2.84 -23.71
N ASP A 541 -5.95 -2.60 -25.01
CA ASP A 541 -4.88 -1.74 -25.55
C ASP A 541 -5.05 -0.29 -25.04
N ASP A 542 -6.28 0.26 -25.03
CA ASP A 542 -6.59 1.58 -24.47
C ASP A 542 -6.29 1.67 -22.95
N PHE A 543 -6.68 0.65 -22.18
CA PHE A 543 -6.34 0.55 -20.77
C PHE A 543 -4.83 0.54 -20.56
N THR A 544 -4.09 -0.27 -21.34
CA THR A 544 -2.63 -0.38 -21.23
C THR A 544 -1.95 0.96 -21.47
N ASP A 545 -2.40 1.75 -22.45
CA ASP A 545 -1.86 3.08 -22.74
C ASP A 545 -2.14 4.07 -21.60
N LYS A 546 -3.34 4.07 -21.02
CA LYS A 546 -3.69 4.91 -19.88
C LYS A 546 -2.92 4.52 -18.61
N PHE A 547 -2.78 3.22 -18.37
CA PHE A 547 -1.99 2.69 -17.26
C PHE A 547 -0.51 3.11 -17.37
N ARG A 548 0.06 2.99 -18.56
CA ARG A 548 1.44 3.46 -18.84
C ARG A 548 1.58 4.95 -18.56
N ALA A 549 0.63 5.77 -19.00
CA ALA A 549 0.63 7.21 -18.76
C ALA A 549 0.54 7.54 -17.26
N GLN A 550 -0.31 6.84 -16.50
CA GLN A 550 -0.40 6.93 -15.04
C GLN A 550 0.93 6.54 -14.38
N TRP A 551 1.50 5.40 -14.77
CA TRP A 551 2.77 4.92 -14.21
C TRP A 551 3.89 5.93 -14.38
N LEU A 552 4.10 6.42 -15.60
CA LEU A 552 5.17 7.38 -15.92
C LEU A 552 4.96 8.76 -15.28
N ARG A 553 3.72 9.10 -14.93
CA ARG A 553 3.41 10.33 -14.19
C ARG A 553 3.85 10.24 -12.73
N GLU A 554 3.78 9.07 -12.13
CA GLU A 554 4.01 8.86 -10.69
C GLU A 554 5.40 8.28 -10.41
N ASN A 555 5.84 7.34 -11.22
CA ASN A 555 6.94 6.43 -10.94
C ASN A 555 8.09 6.56 -11.92
N LYS A 556 9.24 6.04 -11.55
CA LYS A 556 10.34 5.72 -12.48
C LYS A 556 9.86 4.63 -13.47
N MET A 557 10.54 4.50 -14.62
CA MET A 557 10.16 3.53 -15.65
C MET A 557 10.19 2.07 -15.19
N PHE A 558 11.12 1.74 -14.30
CA PHE A 558 11.33 0.37 -13.84
C PHE A 558 10.09 -0.19 -13.12
N GLY A 559 9.85 -1.50 -13.28
CA GLY A 559 8.68 -2.20 -12.76
C GLY A 559 7.51 -2.24 -13.74
N LEU A 560 7.39 -1.24 -14.64
CA LEU A 560 6.35 -1.19 -15.65
C LEU A 560 6.42 -2.40 -16.59
N GLU A 561 7.62 -2.84 -16.95
CA GLU A 561 7.86 -3.99 -17.84
C GLU A 561 7.20 -5.28 -17.32
N THR A 562 7.16 -5.47 -16.01
CA THR A 562 6.49 -6.63 -15.41
C THR A 562 4.99 -6.61 -15.73
N LEU A 563 4.36 -5.45 -15.59
CA LEU A 563 2.93 -5.31 -15.84
C LEU A 563 2.60 -5.33 -17.33
N GLU A 564 3.43 -4.73 -18.18
CA GLU A 564 3.28 -4.80 -19.63
C GLU A 564 3.39 -6.24 -20.17
N LEU A 565 4.30 -7.06 -19.60
CA LEU A 565 4.35 -8.49 -19.91
C LEU A 565 3.07 -9.23 -19.50
N ARG A 566 2.52 -8.92 -18.32
CA ARG A 566 1.25 -9.49 -17.84
C ARG A 566 0.09 -9.10 -18.76
N PHE A 567 -0.03 -7.81 -19.12
CA PHE A 567 -1.08 -7.32 -20.05
C PHE A 567 -0.92 -7.91 -21.45
N GLY A 568 0.31 -7.97 -21.96
CA GLY A 568 0.63 -8.61 -23.23
C GLY A 568 0.30 -10.09 -23.27
N GLY A 569 0.50 -10.80 -22.14
CA GLY A 569 0.10 -12.18 -21.96
C GLY A 569 -1.42 -12.35 -22.08
N GLN A 570 -2.22 -11.54 -21.38
CA GLN A 570 -3.69 -11.56 -21.44
C GLN A 570 -4.20 -11.22 -22.85
N ARG A 571 -3.61 -10.20 -23.49
CA ARG A 571 -3.89 -9.86 -24.88
C ARG A 571 -3.64 -11.04 -25.82
N GLY A 572 -2.51 -11.71 -25.68
CA GLY A 572 -2.17 -12.90 -26.47
C GLY A 572 -3.15 -14.04 -26.28
N ARG A 573 -3.63 -14.26 -25.04
CA ARG A 573 -4.64 -15.27 -24.73
C ARG A 573 -6.00 -14.95 -25.38
N LEU A 574 -6.45 -13.72 -25.39
CA LEU A 574 -7.67 -13.27 -26.08
C LEU A 574 -7.57 -13.54 -27.59
N VAL A 575 -6.51 -13.10 -28.23
CA VAL A 575 -6.28 -13.32 -29.68
C VAL A 575 -6.21 -14.82 -30.01
N SER A 576 -5.57 -15.62 -29.15
CA SER A 576 -5.52 -17.08 -29.31
C SER A 576 -6.90 -17.73 -29.16
N THR A 577 -7.70 -17.26 -28.20
CA THR A 577 -9.07 -17.74 -27.96
C THR A 577 -9.95 -17.50 -29.18
N GLU A 578 -9.94 -16.31 -29.76
CA GLU A 578 -10.68 -16.02 -31.00
C GLU A 578 -10.29 -17.00 -32.12
N LYS A 579 -8.98 -17.18 -32.36
CA LYS A 579 -8.51 -18.11 -33.41
C LYS A 579 -8.96 -19.54 -33.16
N LEU A 580 -8.92 -20.04 -31.94
CA LEU A 580 -9.37 -21.40 -31.61
C LEU A 580 -10.87 -21.57 -31.79
N LEU A 581 -11.66 -20.57 -31.42
CA LEU A 581 -13.11 -20.55 -31.69
C LEU A 581 -13.43 -20.61 -33.19
N ARG A 582 -12.73 -19.82 -34.02
CA ARG A 582 -12.89 -19.86 -35.49
C ARG A 582 -12.52 -21.22 -36.06
N LEU A 583 -11.41 -21.84 -35.62
CA LEU A 583 -11.03 -23.18 -36.05
C LEU A 583 -12.09 -24.22 -35.69
N TYR A 584 -12.70 -24.14 -34.51
CA TYR A 584 -13.77 -25.01 -34.08
C TYR A 584 -15.05 -24.81 -34.92
N LEU A 585 -15.46 -23.55 -35.12
CA LEU A 585 -16.64 -23.20 -35.92
C LEU A 585 -16.48 -23.64 -37.39
N ASP A 586 -15.29 -23.53 -37.96
CA ASP A 586 -14.95 -23.99 -39.31
C ASP A 586 -14.84 -25.53 -39.44
N GLY A 587 -14.95 -26.28 -38.34
CA GLY A 587 -14.75 -27.72 -38.32
C GLY A 587 -13.31 -28.19 -38.54
N LYS A 588 -12.32 -27.29 -38.31
CA LYS A 588 -10.89 -27.61 -38.39
C LYS A 588 -10.32 -28.05 -37.04
N LEU A 589 -11.10 -27.88 -35.98
CA LEU A 589 -10.83 -28.34 -34.62
C LEU A 589 -12.10 -29.07 -34.14
N ASP A 590 -11.96 -30.32 -33.71
CA ASP A 590 -13.11 -31.14 -33.32
C ASP A 590 -13.69 -30.73 -31.94
N ARG A 591 -12.83 -30.22 -31.04
CA ARG A 591 -13.22 -29.89 -29.67
C ARG A 591 -12.29 -28.82 -29.07
N ILE A 592 -12.78 -28.12 -28.06
CA ILE A 592 -12.00 -27.16 -27.25
C ILE A 592 -11.87 -27.74 -25.84
N GLU A 593 -10.85 -28.56 -25.61
CA GLU A 593 -10.64 -29.30 -24.35
C GLU A 593 -10.72 -28.48 -23.06
N PRO A 594 -10.17 -27.24 -23.00
CA PRO A 594 -10.31 -26.42 -21.81
C PRO A 594 -11.78 -26.12 -21.43
N LEU A 595 -12.69 -25.98 -22.41
CA LEU A 595 -14.10 -25.71 -22.15
C LEU A 595 -14.86 -26.93 -21.63
N GLU A 596 -14.33 -28.13 -21.83
CA GLU A 596 -14.90 -29.40 -21.37
C GLU A 596 -14.45 -29.77 -19.96
N THR A 597 -13.35 -29.18 -19.51
CA THR A 597 -12.78 -29.44 -18.16
C THR A 597 -13.70 -28.85 -17.08
N PRO A 598 -14.14 -29.65 -16.09
CA PRO A 598 -14.98 -29.15 -15.01
C PRO A 598 -14.31 -28.05 -14.23
N LEU A 599 -15.07 -26.98 -13.94
CA LEU A 599 -14.59 -25.89 -13.06
C LEU A 599 -14.73 -26.31 -11.60
N LEU A 600 -13.69 -26.07 -10.82
CA LEU A 600 -13.66 -26.30 -9.39
C LEU A 600 -13.72 -24.96 -8.62
N TYR A 601 -14.25 -24.97 -7.41
CA TYR A 601 -14.09 -23.83 -6.51
C TYR A 601 -12.64 -23.75 -6.04
N PRO A 602 -12.05 -22.54 -5.95
CA PRO A 602 -10.64 -22.38 -5.57
C PRO A 602 -10.29 -22.94 -4.19
N ASP A 603 -11.25 -23.06 -3.29
CA ASP A 603 -11.09 -23.62 -1.95
C ASP A 603 -11.29 -25.14 -1.87
N GLY A 604 -11.51 -25.79 -3.03
CA GLY A 604 -11.68 -27.24 -3.12
C GLY A 604 -12.99 -27.81 -2.57
N LYS A 605 -13.93 -26.93 -2.15
CA LYS A 605 -15.23 -27.40 -1.64
C LYS A 605 -16.24 -27.54 -2.78
N ASP A 606 -17.17 -28.50 -2.64
CA ASP A 606 -18.18 -28.76 -3.65
C ASP A 606 -19.25 -27.65 -3.68
N ALA A 607 -19.73 -27.33 -4.90
CA ALA A 607 -20.79 -26.36 -5.13
C ALA A 607 -22.17 -26.76 -4.57
N ALA A 608 -22.31 -28.01 -4.13
CA ALA A 608 -23.58 -28.58 -3.68
C ALA A 608 -24.02 -28.14 -2.26
N GLU A 609 -23.26 -27.32 -1.56
CA GLU A 609 -23.72 -26.71 -0.31
C GLU A 609 -24.64 -25.53 -0.62
N PRO A 610 -25.97 -25.65 -0.40
CA PRO A 610 -26.96 -24.67 -0.89
C PRO A 610 -26.87 -23.29 -0.24
N ASP A 611 -26.19 -23.16 0.88
CA ASP A 611 -26.07 -21.91 1.65
C ASP A 611 -24.67 -21.29 1.58
N ARG A 612 -23.83 -21.75 0.65
CA ARG A 612 -22.50 -21.18 0.49
C ARG A 612 -22.58 -19.83 -0.19
N PRO A 613 -22.32 -18.72 0.51
CA PRO A 613 -22.24 -17.44 -0.16
C PRO A 613 -21.14 -17.55 -1.21
N VAL A 614 -21.43 -17.12 -2.43
CA VAL A 614 -20.42 -16.89 -3.46
C VAL A 614 -19.53 -15.77 -2.91
N ASN A 615 -18.57 -16.16 -2.06
CA ASN A 615 -17.70 -15.21 -1.42
C ASN A 615 -16.57 -14.84 -2.38
N ASN A 616 -16.84 -13.86 -3.22
CA ASN A 616 -15.90 -13.32 -4.18
C ASN A 616 -14.93 -12.32 -3.54
N TYR A 617 -14.99 -12.15 -2.22
CA TYR A 617 -14.01 -11.37 -1.44
C TYR A 617 -12.79 -12.24 -1.13
N VAL A 618 -12.09 -12.67 -2.17
CA VAL A 618 -10.83 -13.40 -2.11
C VAL A 618 -9.73 -12.58 -2.74
N GLU A 619 -8.53 -12.80 -2.26
CA GLU A 619 -7.30 -12.23 -2.78
C GLU A 619 -6.61 -13.25 -3.67
N TYR A 620 -6.21 -12.82 -4.86
CA TYR A 620 -5.37 -13.62 -5.74
C TYR A 620 -4.21 -12.81 -6.26
N CYS A 621 -3.01 -13.37 -6.11
CA CYS A 621 -1.82 -12.90 -6.80
C CYS A 621 -1.81 -13.34 -8.26
N TYR A 622 -0.97 -12.71 -9.07
CA TYR A 622 -0.92 -12.99 -10.50
C TYR A 622 -0.63 -14.47 -10.82
N ASP A 623 0.28 -15.10 -10.09
CA ASP A 623 0.65 -16.51 -10.25
C ASP A 623 -0.52 -17.49 -9.96
N ASN A 624 -1.43 -17.12 -9.07
CA ASN A 624 -2.64 -17.91 -8.81
C ASN A 624 -3.66 -17.84 -9.95
N THR A 625 -3.61 -16.79 -10.76
CA THR A 625 -4.54 -16.60 -11.90
C THR A 625 -4.07 -17.28 -13.17
N LEU A 626 -2.78 -17.58 -13.28
CA LEU A 626 -2.20 -18.31 -14.41
C LEU A 626 -2.75 -19.73 -14.50
N PRO A 627 -2.89 -20.30 -15.72
CA PRO A 627 -3.09 -21.73 -15.90
C PRO A 627 -2.00 -22.52 -15.20
N ALA A 628 -2.28 -23.77 -14.86
CA ALA A 628 -1.27 -24.68 -14.32
C ALA A 628 -0.03 -24.67 -15.21
N GLY A 629 0.99 -23.98 -14.77
CA GLY A 629 2.23 -23.79 -15.54
C GLY A 629 3.11 -25.02 -15.53
N VAL A 630 4.17 -24.96 -16.32
CA VAL A 630 5.24 -25.96 -16.26
C VAL A 630 5.88 -25.85 -14.88
N PRO A 631 6.04 -26.95 -14.12
CA PRO A 631 6.73 -26.93 -12.85
C PRO A 631 8.14 -26.34 -13.03
N HIS A 632 8.53 -25.45 -12.16
CA HIS A 632 9.92 -24.99 -12.11
C HIS A 632 10.78 -26.15 -11.63
N CYS A 633 11.78 -26.52 -12.44
CA CYS A 633 12.76 -27.55 -12.10
C CYS A 633 13.76 -27.03 -11.05
#